data_308f2aadb6c3139266892cf6d29dd443
#
_entry.id   308f2aadb6c3139266892cf6d29dd443
#
_cell.length_a   1.000
_cell.length_b   1.000
_cell.length_c   1.000
_cell.angle_alpha   90.00
_cell.angle_beta   90.00
_cell.angle_gamma   90.00
#
_symmetry.space_group_name_H-M   'P 1'
#
loop_
_entity.id
_entity.type
_entity.pdbx_description
1 polymer ?
#
loop_
_entity_poly.entity_id
_entity_poly.type
_entity_poly.pdbx_seq_one_letter_code
_entity_poly.pdbx_strand_id
1 'polypeptide(L)'
;IGPISHTFGKLKEVFSTSMINWLVKALHGLFIFLGVASILEIWGIQVAPLIAGLGLFGVAVALGAQDLFKNLISGLFIIGERRFHPGDWIKIDGVVEGTVAEIGFRTTTVIQFDKAPVYVPNAKLSDNAAINFSRMSHRRIYWKIGLLYDTSIEQLKAIRAEIEKYVMENNDFAHPPEVATFVRVDSFNDSSIDLMLYCFTKTTDWGEWLEIKEELALKIKDIVASNESGFAYPSQSIYIENLPENNAENIKPDIFPTD
;
A
#
# COMPACT_ATOMS: atom_id res chain seq x y z
N ILE A 1 36.69 29.05 -17.15
CA ILE A 1 35.54 28.43 -17.84
C ILE A 1 35.37 27.01 -17.31
N GLY A 2 34.98 26.84 -16.05
CA GLY A 2 34.95 25.49 -15.45
C GLY A 2 33.63 25.04 -14.79
N PRO A 3 32.92 25.81 -13.94
CA PRO A 3 31.78 25.24 -13.22
C PRO A 3 30.45 25.27 -14.01
N ILE A 4 30.30 26.22 -14.94
CA ILE A 4 29.04 26.39 -15.68
C ILE A 4 28.83 25.24 -16.71
N SER A 5 29.89 24.78 -17.39
CA SER A 5 29.80 23.71 -18.37
C SER A 5 29.43 22.35 -17.78
N HIS A 6 29.85 22.06 -16.54
CA HIS A 6 29.53 20.81 -15.85
C HIS A 6 28.06 20.77 -15.38
N THR A 7 27.51 21.93 -15.02
CA THR A 7 26.09 22.07 -14.64
C THR A 7 25.18 21.94 -15.85
N PHE A 8 25.57 22.49 -17.01
CA PHE A 8 24.84 22.31 -18.26
C PHE A 8 24.87 20.88 -18.80
N GLY A 9 25.92 20.11 -18.53
CA GLY A 9 26.00 18.68 -18.88
C GLY A 9 24.95 17.85 -18.14
N LYS A 10 24.77 18.07 -16.84
CA LYS A 10 23.77 17.37 -16.01
C LYS A 10 22.32 17.77 -16.37
N LEU A 11 22.09 19.04 -16.76
CA LEU A 11 20.77 19.48 -17.22
C LEU A 11 20.36 18.84 -18.55
N LYS A 12 21.30 18.50 -19.43
CA LYS A 12 21.04 17.81 -20.70
C LYS A 12 20.60 16.35 -20.52
N GLU A 13 20.98 15.69 -19.43
CA GLU A 13 20.50 14.34 -19.11
C GLU A 13 19.05 14.33 -18.62
N VAL A 14 18.63 15.41 -17.97
CA VAL A 14 17.26 15.50 -17.36
C VAL A 14 16.24 16.08 -18.34
N PHE A 15 16.66 16.99 -19.25
CA PHE A 15 15.76 17.66 -20.19
C PHE A 15 16.13 17.36 -21.64
N SER A 16 15.13 17.04 -22.46
CA SER A 16 15.33 16.88 -23.89
C SER A 16 15.90 18.17 -24.47
N THR A 17 16.85 18.06 -25.43
CA THR A 17 17.50 19.20 -26.10
C THR A 17 16.49 20.16 -26.71
N SER A 18 15.35 19.65 -27.16
CA SER A 18 14.25 20.45 -27.71
C SER A 18 13.62 21.35 -26.63
N MET A 19 13.42 20.85 -25.41
CA MET A 19 12.81 21.60 -24.31
C MET A 19 13.71 22.75 -23.83
N ILE A 20 15.02 22.51 -23.76
CA ILE A 20 16.01 23.56 -23.44
C ILE A 20 15.97 24.66 -24.50
N ASN A 21 15.94 24.31 -25.78
CA ASN A 21 15.89 25.27 -26.89
C ASN A 21 14.61 26.09 -26.84
N TRP A 22 13.46 25.52 -26.51
CA TRP A 22 12.22 26.24 -26.32
C TRP A 22 12.29 27.23 -25.16
N LEU A 23 12.84 26.83 -24.04
CA LEU A 23 13.01 27.70 -22.86
C LEU A 23 13.94 28.87 -23.15
N VAL A 24 15.05 28.63 -23.84
CA VAL A 24 16.00 29.69 -24.26
C VAL A 24 15.31 30.67 -25.21
N LYS A 25 14.53 30.19 -26.19
CA LYS A 25 13.78 31.08 -27.09
C LYS A 25 12.74 31.93 -26.34
N ALA A 26 12.03 31.34 -25.38
CA ALA A 26 11.06 32.07 -24.56
C ALA A 26 11.73 33.16 -23.71
N LEU A 27 12.88 32.87 -23.09
CA LEU A 27 13.68 33.83 -22.34
C LEU A 27 14.20 34.96 -23.25
N HIS A 28 14.73 34.64 -24.41
CA HIS A 28 15.16 35.65 -25.39
C HIS A 28 13.99 36.57 -25.80
N GLY A 29 12.82 36.00 -26.10
CA GLY A 29 11.62 36.78 -26.41
C GLY A 29 11.23 37.72 -25.28
N LEU A 30 11.29 37.26 -24.02
CA LEU A 30 11.02 38.12 -22.86
C LEU A 30 12.01 39.27 -22.73
N PHE A 31 13.34 38.98 -22.86
CA PHE A 31 14.35 40.02 -22.79
C PHE A 31 14.23 41.07 -23.93
N ILE A 32 13.93 40.62 -25.15
CA ILE A 32 13.68 41.52 -26.29
C ILE A 32 12.45 42.38 -26.00
N PHE A 33 11.37 41.82 -25.49
CA PHE A 33 10.17 42.56 -25.12
C PHE A 33 10.46 43.63 -24.08
N LEU A 34 11.17 43.32 -23.00
CA LEU A 34 11.55 44.26 -21.95
C LEU A 34 12.44 45.36 -22.49
N GLY A 35 13.41 45.02 -23.36
CA GLY A 35 14.28 46.01 -24.02
C GLY A 35 13.51 46.98 -24.91
N VAL A 36 12.60 46.48 -25.74
CA VAL A 36 11.74 47.28 -26.58
C VAL A 36 10.81 48.18 -25.76
N ALA A 37 10.20 47.62 -24.69
CA ALA A 37 9.35 48.39 -23.78
C ALA A 37 10.10 49.55 -23.14
N SER A 38 11.33 49.31 -22.66
CA SER A 38 12.19 50.36 -22.07
C SER A 38 12.53 51.46 -23.08
N ILE A 39 12.79 51.15 -24.35
CA ILE A 39 13.06 52.13 -25.38
C ILE A 39 11.81 52.99 -25.69
N LEU A 40 10.64 52.36 -25.78
CA LEU A 40 9.38 53.05 -26.01
C LEU A 40 9.04 54.03 -24.87
N GLU A 41 9.34 53.66 -23.62
CA GLU A 41 9.13 54.52 -22.46
C GLU A 41 10.00 55.78 -22.49
N ILE A 42 11.28 55.64 -22.92
CA ILE A 42 12.18 56.81 -23.15
C ILE A 42 11.62 57.74 -24.22
N TRP A 43 10.93 57.24 -25.22
CA TRP A 43 10.28 58.03 -26.25
C TRP A 43 8.94 58.64 -25.83
N GLY A 44 8.52 58.44 -24.55
CA GLY A 44 7.30 59.01 -23.99
C GLY A 44 6.03 58.21 -24.30
N ILE A 45 6.19 57.00 -24.83
CA ILE A 45 5.05 56.09 -25.09
C ILE A 45 4.75 55.33 -23.78
N GLN A 46 3.51 55.39 -23.32
CA GLN A 46 3.07 54.71 -22.10
C GLN A 46 3.08 53.18 -22.30
N VAL A 47 4.02 52.50 -21.67
CA VAL A 47 4.15 51.00 -21.71
C VAL A 47 3.39 50.31 -20.61
N ALA A 48 2.88 51.05 -19.61
CA ALA A 48 2.13 50.49 -18.48
C ALA A 48 0.95 49.58 -18.90
N PRO A 49 0.12 49.92 -19.92
CA PRO A 49 -0.95 49.04 -20.38
C PRO A 49 -0.43 47.71 -20.98
N LEU A 50 0.73 47.76 -21.67
CA LEU A 50 1.35 46.57 -22.27
C LEU A 50 1.89 45.64 -21.18
N ILE A 51 2.53 46.19 -20.14
CA ILE A 51 3.01 45.43 -18.99
C ILE A 51 1.83 44.84 -18.22
N ALA A 52 0.74 45.58 -18.02
CA ALA A 52 -0.48 45.07 -17.38
C ALA A 52 -1.09 43.91 -18.17
N GLY A 53 -1.17 44.00 -19.50
CA GLY A 53 -1.63 42.94 -20.38
C GLY A 53 -0.74 41.68 -20.29
N LEU A 54 0.59 41.86 -20.27
CA LEU A 54 1.53 40.76 -20.08
C LEU A 54 1.39 40.10 -18.70
N GLY A 55 1.13 40.92 -17.65
CA GLY A 55 0.86 40.41 -16.31
C GLY A 55 -0.40 39.54 -16.26
N LEU A 56 -1.48 39.97 -16.93
CA LEU A 56 -2.71 39.16 -17.02
C LEU A 56 -2.47 37.84 -17.79
N PHE A 57 -1.72 37.91 -18.89
CA PHE A 57 -1.30 36.71 -19.63
C PHE A 57 -0.45 35.80 -18.76
N GLY A 58 0.47 36.34 -17.94
CA GLY A 58 1.28 35.60 -16.97
C GLY A 58 0.43 34.83 -15.96
N VAL A 59 -0.66 35.44 -15.47
CA VAL A 59 -1.62 34.78 -14.59
C VAL A 59 -2.29 33.56 -15.27
N ALA A 60 -2.72 33.74 -16.53
CA ALA A 60 -3.33 32.66 -17.30
C ALA A 60 -2.35 31.46 -17.50
N VAL A 61 -1.07 31.79 -17.83
CA VAL A 61 -0.01 30.77 -17.94
C VAL A 61 0.27 30.07 -16.60
N ALA A 62 0.30 30.84 -15.50
CA ALA A 62 0.52 30.32 -14.17
C ALA A 62 -0.60 29.34 -13.74
N LEU A 63 -1.86 29.69 -14.01
CA LEU A 63 -3.00 28.80 -13.77
C LEU A 63 -2.92 27.52 -14.62
N GLY A 64 -2.51 27.64 -15.89
CA GLY A 64 -2.30 26.48 -16.76
C GLY A 64 -1.14 25.58 -16.33
N ALA A 65 -0.13 26.13 -15.64
CA ALA A 65 1.04 25.40 -15.14
C ALA A 65 0.89 24.93 -13.67
N GLN A 66 -0.24 25.22 -13.02
CA GLN A 66 -0.47 24.95 -11.59
C GLN A 66 -0.17 23.50 -11.21
N ASP A 67 -0.66 22.52 -12.00
CA ASP A 67 -0.47 21.10 -11.72
C ASP A 67 1.00 20.68 -11.83
N LEU A 68 1.75 21.29 -12.73
CA LEU A 68 3.19 21.02 -12.84
C LEU A 68 3.92 21.45 -11.57
N PHE A 69 3.67 22.68 -11.10
CA PHE A 69 4.27 23.20 -9.86
C PHE A 69 3.83 22.40 -8.63
N LYS A 70 2.54 22.02 -8.54
CA LYS A 70 2.03 21.18 -7.46
C LYS A 70 2.80 19.86 -7.38
N ASN A 71 2.98 19.16 -8.50
CA ASN A 71 3.71 17.89 -8.53
C ASN A 71 5.20 18.05 -8.19
N LEU A 72 5.84 19.13 -8.66
CA LEU A 72 7.22 19.44 -8.34
C LEU A 72 7.43 19.64 -6.83
N ILE A 73 6.61 20.51 -6.23
CA ILE A 73 6.67 20.82 -4.80
C ILE A 73 6.36 19.55 -3.98
N SER A 74 5.37 18.75 -4.40
CA SER A 74 5.06 17.47 -3.77
C SER A 74 6.24 16.49 -3.80
N GLY A 75 6.97 16.41 -4.91
CA GLY A 75 8.17 15.60 -5.00
C GLY A 75 9.27 16.05 -4.03
N LEU A 76 9.46 17.37 -3.90
CA LEU A 76 10.41 17.93 -2.91
C LEU A 76 9.98 17.63 -1.46
N PHE A 77 8.69 17.69 -1.14
CA PHE A 77 8.20 17.32 0.20
C PHE A 77 8.37 15.83 0.48
N ILE A 78 8.06 14.94 -0.47
CA ILE A 78 8.28 13.50 -0.30
C ILE A 78 9.73 13.21 0.08
N ILE A 79 10.69 13.84 -0.62
CA ILE A 79 12.13 13.68 -0.36
C ILE A 79 12.53 14.36 0.95
N GLY A 80 12.08 15.58 1.19
CA GLY A 80 12.44 16.39 2.36
C GLY A 80 11.93 15.81 3.68
N GLU A 81 10.69 15.31 3.71
CA GLU A 81 10.08 14.63 4.85
C GLU A 81 10.54 13.17 5.00
N ARG A 82 11.25 12.66 4.01
CA ARG A 82 11.71 11.27 3.97
C ARG A 82 10.56 10.27 4.17
N ARG A 83 9.39 10.53 3.57
CA ARG A 83 8.21 9.67 3.74
C ARG A 83 8.48 8.25 3.25
N PHE A 84 9.17 8.12 2.12
CA PHE A 84 9.69 6.87 1.57
C PHE A 84 10.89 7.15 0.67
N HIS A 85 11.68 6.12 0.36
CA HIS A 85 12.87 6.18 -0.49
C HIS A 85 12.75 5.17 -1.64
N PRO A 86 13.56 5.33 -2.70
CA PRO A 86 13.77 4.25 -3.67
C PRO A 86 14.17 2.95 -2.94
N GLY A 87 13.51 1.86 -3.29
CA GLY A 87 13.62 0.55 -2.65
C GLY A 87 12.53 0.26 -1.61
N ASP A 88 11.83 1.25 -1.08
CA ASP A 88 10.77 1.03 -0.10
C ASP A 88 9.51 0.42 -0.75
N TRP A 89 8.92 -0.56 -0.09
CA TRP A 89 7.58 -1.04 -0.41
C TRP A 89 6.55 -0.14 0.25
N ILE A 90 5.75 0.51 -0.58
CA ILE A 90 4.70 1.43 -0.14
C ILE A 90 3.32 0.99 -0.64
N LYS A 91 2.30 1.41 0.10
CA LYS A 91 0.91 1.33 -0.32
C LYS A 91 0.21 2.66 -0.08
N ILE A 92 -0.50 3.11 -1.08
CA ILE A 92 -1.39 4.27 -1.02
C ILE A 92 -2.74 3.79 -1.53
N ASP A 93 -3.72 3.70 -0.64
CA ASP A 93 -5.02 3.11 -0.93
C ASP A 93 -5.70 3.82 -2.10
N GLY A 94 -6.22 3.02 -3.04
CA GLY A 94 -6.87 3.52 -4.26
C GLY A 94 -5.92 4.16 -5.29
N VAL A 95 -4.60 4.18 -5.05
CA VAL A 95 -3.61 4.78 -5.96
C VAL A 95 -2.60 3.76 -6.45
N VAL A 96 -1.79 3.18 -5.56
CA VAL A 96 -0.72 2.25 -5.94
C VAL A 96 -0.25 1.41 -4.74
N GLU A 97 0.19 0.18 -5.02
CA GLU A 97 0.97 -0.63 -4.09
C GLU A 97 2.15 -1.27 -4.84
N GLY A 98 3.35 -1.16 -4.28
CA GLY A 98 4.56 -1.73 -4.87
C GLY A 98 5.85 -1.12 -4.32
N THR A 99 6.97 -1.43 -4.97
CA THR A 99 8.30 -0.93 -4.59
C THR A 99 8.62 0.35 -5.36
N VAL A 100 9.02 1.39 -4.64
CA VAL A 100 9.46 2.66 -5.24
C VAL A 100 10.76 2.41 -6.01
N ALA A 101 10.74 2.64 -7.32
CA ALA A 101 11.95 2.55 -8.14
C ALA A 101 12.71 3.88 -8.16
N GLU A 102 11.99 4.98 -8.42
CA GLU A 102 12.58 6.31 -8.57
C GLU A 102 11.56 7.38 -8.21
N ILE A 103 12.02 8.44 -7.54
CA ILE A 103 11.24 9.66 -7.29
C ILE A 103 11.70 10.71 -8.29
N GLY A 104 10.92 10.89 -9.36
CA GLY A 104 11.22 11.86 -10.40
C GLY A 104 10.66 13.25 -10.08
N PHE A 105 10.92 14.19 -11.00
CA PHE A 105 10.54 15.59 -10.87
C PHE A 105 9.02 15.83 -10.76
N ARG A 106 8.23 15.11 -11.54
CA ARG A 106 6.77 15.23 -11.59
C ARG A 106 6.08 13.95 -11.10
N THR A 107 6.68 12.81 -11.37
CA THR A 107 6.10 11.48 -11.11
C THR A 107 7.10 10.61 -10.38
N THR A 108 6.59 9.78 -9.50
CA THR A 108 7.33 8.68 -8.88
C THR A 108 7.01 7.39 -9.62
N THR A 109 8.02 6.60 -9.96
CA THR A 109 7.87 5.28 -10.55
C THR A 109 7.79 4.23 -9.45
N VAL A 110 6.72 3.45 -9.44
CA VAL A 110 6.50 2.35 -8.50
C VAL A 110 6.37 1.05 -9.29
N ILE A 111 7.16 0.03 -8.95
CA ILE A 111 7.08 -1.29 -9.55
C ILE A 111 6.10 -2.13 -8.74
N GLN A 112 5.00 -2.53 -9.35
CA GLN A 112 4.00 -3.40 -8.74
C GLN A 112 4.52 -4.84 -8.58
N PHE A 113 3.78 -5.70 -7.90
CA PHE A 113 4.20 -7.08 -7.64
C PHE A 113 4.26 -7.94 -8.93
N ASP A 114 3.46 -7.62 -9.94
CA ASP A 114 3.51 -8.18 -11.29
C ASP A 114 4.68 -7.65 -12.13
N LYS A 115 5.57 -6.82 -11.53
CA LYS A 115 6.72 -6.16 -12.16
C LYS A 115 6.37 -5.05 -13.14
N ALA A 116 5.10 -4.66 -13.28
CA ALA A 116 4.71 -3.53 -14.11
C ALA A 116 5.10 -2.20 -13.44
N PRO A 117 5.76 -1.26 -14.17
CA PRO A 117 6.01 0.09 -13.66
C PRO A 117 4.74 0.94 -13.73
N VAL A 118 4.40 1.59 -12.63
CA VAL A 118 3.32 2.57 -12.55
C VAL A 118 3.92 3.94 -12.30
N TYR A 119 3.57 4.92 -13.13
CA TYR A 119 4.01 6.32 -13.02
C TYR A 119 2.94 7.12 -12.29
N VAL A 120 3.19 7.43 -11.04
CA VAL A 120 2.22 8.14 -10.19
C VAL A 120 2.61 9.59 -10.05
N PRO A 121 1.71 10.56 -10.32
CA PRO A 121 1.97 11.97 -10.05
C PRO A 121 2.32 12.20 -8.57
N ASN A 122 3.39 12.96 -8.29
CA ASN A 122 3.88 13.17 -6.93
C ASN A 122 2.82 13.80 -6.01
N ALA A 123 1.96 14.67 -6.55
CA ALA A 123 0.86 15.25 -5.80
C ALA A 123 -0.09 14.18 -5.24
N LYS A 124 -0.41 13.12 -6.00
CA LYS A 124 -1.25 12.02 -5.52
C LYS A 124 -0.62 11.25 -4.37
N LEU A 125 0.72 11.09 -4.40
CA LEU A 125 1.46 10.40 -3.33
C LEU A 125 1.60 11.29 -2.08
N SER A 126 1.71 12.61 -2.28
CA SER A 126 1.86 13.57 -1.19
C SER A 126 0.53 13.87 -0.48
N ASP A 127 -0.57 13.97 -1.24
CA ASP A 127 -1.88 14.35 -0.72
C ASP A 127 -2.58 13.20 0.03
N ASN A 128 -2.13 11.95 -0.13
CA ASN A 128 -2.75 10.77 0.47
C ASN A 128 -1.89 10.16 1.58
N ALA A 129 -2.54 9.38 2.46
CA ALA A 129 -1.84 8.60 3.47
C ALA A 129 -1.02 7.49 2.80
N ALA A 130 0.27 7.42 3.12
CA ALA A 130 1.17 6.40 2.62
C ALA A 130 1.54 5.42 3.74
N ILE A 131 1.31 4.13 3.51
CA ILE A 131 1.81 3.05 4.36
C ILE A 131 3.16 2.62 3.81
N ASN A 132 4.21 2.65 4.64
CA ASN A 132 5.54 2.20 4.27
C ASN A 132 5.83 0.86 4.97
N PHE A 133 5.72 -0.24 4.21
CA PHE A 133 5.95 -1.59 4.73
C PHE A 133 7.42 -1.89 4.98
N SER A 134 8.35 -1.19 4.34
CA SER A 134 9.78 -1.35 4.60
C SER A 134 10.23 -0.75 5.95
N ARG A 135 9.36 0.02 6.61
CA ARG A 135 9.61 0.60 7.94
C ARG A 135 8.85 -0.09 9.07
N MET A 136 8.25 -1.25 8.80
CA MET A 136 7.67 -2.07 9.86
C MET A 136 8.76 -2.51 10.83
N SER A 137 8.49 -2.45 12.12
CA SER A 137 9.33 -3.07 13.15
C SER A 137 9.09 -4.57 13.27
N HIS A 138 7.85 -4.99 13.09
CA HIS A 138 7.38 -6.37 13.22
C HIS A 138 6.28 -6.63 12.20
N ARG A 139 6.10 -7.88 11.78
CA ARG A 139 5.04 -8.24 10.85
C ARG A 139 3.92 -8.98 11.55
N ARG A 140 2.70 -8.44 11.44
CA ARG A 140 1.52 -8.99 12.11
C ARG A 140 0.99 -10.25 11.44
N ILE A 141 0.62 -11.24 12.28
CA ILE A 141 -0.27 -12.34 11.93
C ILE A 141 -1.58 -12.11 12.70
N TYR A 142 -2.68 -12.03 11.98
CA TYR A 142 -4.02 -11.90 12.55
C TYR A 142 -4.94 -12.92 11.87
N TRP A 143 -5.38 -13.91 12.65
CA TRP A 143 -6.27 -14.96 12.17
C TRP A 143 -7.49 -15.11 13.07
N LYS A 144 -8.59 -15.49 12.44
CA LYS A 144 -9.76 -16.06 13.09
C LYS A 144 -9.81 -17.54 12.76
N ILE A 145 -9.70 -18.38 13.77
CA ILE A 145 -9.66 -19.82 13.67
C ILE A 145 -11.02 -20.33 14.11
N GLY A 146 -11.85 -20.78 13.16
CA GLY A 146 -13.19 -21.30 13.43
C GLY A 146 -13.11 -22.74 13.91
N LEU A 147 -13.54 -23.00 15.16
CA LEU A 147 -13.65 -24.32 15.77
C LEU A 147 -15.10 -24.79 15.75
N LEU A 148 -15.30 -26.11 15.80
CA LEU A 148 -16.61 -26.73 15.85
C LEU A 148 -17.39 -26.29 17.11
N TYR A 149 -18.72 -26.17 17.00
CA TYR A 149 -19.59 -25.87 18.14
C TYR A 149 -19.61 -26.95 19.20
N ASP A 150 -19.30 -28.21 18.82
CA ASP A 150 -19.19 -29.33 19.73
C ASP A 150 -17.91 -29.31 20.57
N THR A 151 -16.99 -28.37 20.30
CA THR A 151 -15.76 -28.20 21.09
C THR A 151 -16.11 -27.77 22.52
N SER A 152 -15.76 -28.55 23.49
CA SER A 152 -16.05 -28.27 24.91
C SER A 152 -15.26 -27.05 25.40
N ILE A 153 -15.69 -26.51 26.55
CA ILE A 153 -14.99 -25.34 27.15
C ILE A 153 -13.56 -25.76 27.57
N GLU A 154 -13.36 -26.97 28.03
CA GLU A 154 -12.05 -27.49 28.41
C GLU A 154 -11.12 -27.61 27.23
N GLN A 155 -11.60 -28.10 26.08
CA GLN A 155 -10.86 -28.16 24.82
C GLN A 155 -10.53 -26.74 24.29
N LEU A 156 -11.49 -25.82 24.32
CA LEU A 156 -11.25 -24.41 23.91
C LEU A 156 -10.14 -23.79 24.77
N LYS A 157 -10.15 -24.00 26.08
CA LYS A 157 -9.10 -23.51 26.99
C LYS A 157 -7.75 -24.14 26.71
N ALA A 158 -7.70 -25.47 26.47
CA ALA A 158 -6.48 -26.18 26.15
C ALA A 158 -5.89 -25.71 24.81
N ILE A 159 -6.68 -25.73 23.75
CA ILE A 159 -6.26 -25.25 22.41
C ILE A 159 -5.70 -23.82 22.50
N ARG A 160 -6.45 -22.91 23.15
CA ARG A 160 -6.00 -21.53 23.36
C ARG A 160 -4.65 -21.47 24.08
N ALA A 161 -4.50 -22.21 25.17
CA ALA A 161 -3.29 -22.20 26.00
C ALA A 161 -2.09 -22.76 25.25
N GLU A 162 -2.27 -23.83 24.50
CA GLU A 162 -1.19 -24.47 23.72
C GLU A 162 -0.73 -23.58 22.56
N ILE A 163 -1.66 -22.92 21.84
CA ILE A 163 -1.30 -21.95 20.79
C ILE A 163 -0.56 -20.75 21.41
N GLU A 164 -1.08 -20.19 22.52
CA GLU A 164 -0.45 -19.07 23.23
C GLU A 164 0.96 -19.46 23.70
N LYS A 165 1.12 -20.64 24.26
CA LYS A 165 2.42 -21.20 24.69
C LYS A 165 3.38 -21.35 23.51
N TYR A 166 2.95 -21.94 22.41
CA TYR A 166 3.79 -22.11 21.22
C TYR A 166 4.32 -20.77 20.71
N VAL A 167 3.43 -19.75 20.56
CA VAL A 167 3.83 -18.42 20.11
C VAL A 167 4.79 -17.77 21.10
N MET A 168 4.59 -17.97 22.41
CA MET A 168 5.44 -17.34 23.44
C MET A 168 6.79 -18.05 23.65
N GLU A 169 6.93 -19.32 23.28
CA GLU A 169 8.18 -20.08 23.40
C GLU A 169 9.01 -20.08 22.11
N ASN A 170 8.40 -19.78 20.96
CA ASN A 170 9.09 -19.78 19.67
C ASN A 170 9.81 -18.45 19.44
N ASN A 171 11.09 -18.53 19.11
CA ASN A 171 11.99 -17.36 18.92
C ASN A 171 11.67 -16.50 17.71
N ASP A 172 10.87 -16.97 16.75
CA ASP A 172 10.51 -16.25 15.53
C ASP A 172 9.46 -15.17 15.81
N PHE A 173 8.76 -15.27 16.93
CA PHE A 173 7.77 -14.30 17.37
C PHE A 173 8.37 -13.26 18.31
N ALA A 174 7.85 -12.04 18.19
CA ALA A 174 8.10 -10.99 19.17
C ALA A 174 7.09 -11.09 20.32
N HIS A 175 7.51 -10.69 21.51
CA HIS A 175 6.77 -10.89 22.74
C HIS A 175 6.51 -9.61 23.51
N PRO A 176 5.52 -9.58 24.43
CA PRO A 176 5.36 -8.47 25.36
C PRO A 176 6.65 -8.22 26.18
N PRO A 177 7.00 -6.96 26.52
CA PRO A 177 6.20 -5.74 26.30
C PRO A 177 6.40 -5.10 24.90
N GLU A 178 7.25 -5.63 24.05
CA GLU A 178 7.60 -5.04 22.76
C GLU A 178 6.38 -5.00 21.82
N VAL A 179 5.63 -6.09 21.73
CA VAL A 179 4.39 -6.21 20.98
C VAL A 179 3.33 -6.95 21.76
N ALA A 180 2.06 -6.72 21.46
CA ALA A 180 0.96 -7.46 22.06
C ALA A 180 0.78 -8.83 21.41
N THR A 181 0.54 -9.87 22.21
CA THR A 181 0.17 -11.21 21.76
C THR A 181 -1.13 -11.64 22.43
N PHE A 182 -2.11 -12.03 21.63
CA PHE A 182 -3.41 -12.48 22.13
C PHE A 182 -3.87 -13.75 21.43
N VAL A 183 -4.33 -14.70 22.22
CA VAL A 183 -5.10 -15.86 21.75
C VAL A 183 -6.37 -15.92 22.59
N ARG A 184 -7.53 -15.58 22.01
CA ARG A 184 -8.79 -15.44 22.76
C ARG A 184 -9.96 -15.94 21.93
N VAL A 185 -10.98 -16.50 22.59
CA VAL A 185 -12.29 -16.70 21.98
C VAL A 185 -12.87 -15.32 21.69
N ASP A 186 -13.19 -15.06 20.41
CA ASP A 186 -13.58 -13.76 19.90
C ASP A 186 -15.08 -13.64 19.69
N SER A 187 -15.65 -14.61 19.00
CA SER A 187 -17.08 -14.57 18.60
C SER A 187 -17.66 -15.97 18.36
N PHE A 188 -18.98 -16.00 18.36
CA PHE A 188 -19.77 -17.13 17.90
C PHE A 188 -20.37 -16.77 16.55
N ASN A 189 -19.95 -17.44 15.49
CA ASN A 189 -20.43 -17.25 14.12
C ASN A 189 -21.51 -18.29 13.78
N ASP A 190 -22.06 -18.19 12.57
CA ASP A 190 -23.17 -19.04 12.10
C ASP A 190 -22.84 -20.56 12.19
N SER A 191 -21.55 -20.92 12.01
CA SER A 191 -21.12 -22.33 12.01
C SER A 191 -19.85 -22.58 12.82
N SER A 192 -19.31 -21.59 13.55
CA SER A 192 -18.04 -21.72 14.26
C SER A 192 -17.97 -20.93 15.56
N ILE A 193 -17.15 -21.45 16.48
CA ILE A 193 -16.60 -20.68 17.61
C ILE A 193 -15.26 -20.14 17.15
N ASP A 194 -15.14 -18.81 17.01
CA ASP A 194 -13.94 -18.18 16.50
C ASP A 194 -12.93 -17.91 17.61
N LEU A 195 -11.74 -18.46 17.43
CA LEU A 195 -10.56 -18.13 18.23
C LEU A 195 -9.72 -17.11 17.47
N MET A 196 -9.55 -15.91 18.05
CA MET A 196 -8.66 -14.89 17.52
C MET A 196 -7.22 -15.19 17.93
N LEU A 197 -6.33 -15.22 16.93
CA LEU A 197 -4.88 -15.19 17.10
C LEU A 197 -4.35 -13.86 16.59
N TYR A 198 -3.63 -13.14 17.45
CA TYR A 198 -3.00 -11.88 17.17
C TYR A 198 -1.57 -11.91 17.69
N CYS A 199 -0.60 -11.97 16.80
CA CYS A 199 0.82 -12.02 17.15
C CYS A 199 1.67 -11.34 16.07
N PHE A 200 2.96 -11.19 16.34
CA PHE A 200 3.91 -10.56 15.45
C PHE A 200 5.16 -11.41 15.32
N THR A 201 5.70 -11.48 14.10
CA THR A 201 7.03 -12.05 13.86
C THR A 201 8.11 -10.98 14.05
N LYS A 202 9.33 -11.39 14.44
CA LYS A 202 10.49 -10.50 14.52
C LYS A 202 10.96 -10.08 13.15
N THR A 203 10.91 -10.99 12.17
CA THR A 203 11.25 -10.68 10.78
C THR A 203 10.15 -9.87 10.11
N THR A 204 10.56 -8.95 9.26
CA THR A 204 9.68 -8.22 8.35
C THR A 204 9.85 -8.67 6.90
N ASP A 205 10.82 -9.57 6.60
CA ASP A 205 10.98 -10.17 5.29
C ASP A 205 9.72 -10.97 4.90
N TRP A 206 9.32 -10.84 3.64
CA TRP A 206 8.09 -11.49 3.17
C TRP A 206 8.22 -13.00 3.06
N GLY A 207 9.37 -13.49 2.60
CA GLY A 207 9.62 -14.92 2.42
C GLY A 207 9.69 -15.64 3.75
N GLU A 208 10.55 -15.17 4.66
CA GLU A 208 10.69 -15.69 6.01
C GLU A 208 9.35 -15.63 6.79
N TRP A 209 8.61 -14.55 6.64
CA TRP A 209 7.29 -14.42 7.28
C TRP A 209 6.29 -15.48 6.78
N LEU A 210 6.31 -15.81 5.47
CA LEU A 210 5.46 -16.86 4.93
C LEU A 210 5.81 -18.24 5.49
N GLU A 211 7.09 -18.55 5.64
CA GLU A 211 7.56 -19.80 6.25
C GLU A 211 7.10 -19.91 7.70
N ILE A 212 7.34 -18.91 8.53
CA ILE A 212 6.89 -18.86 9.92
C ILE A 212 5.35 -18.96 10.01
N LYS A 213 4.65 -18.32 9.11
CA LYS A 213 3.18 -18.36 9.04
C LYS A 213 2.65 -19.74 8.68
N GLU A 214 3.33 -20.46 7.78
CA GLU A 214 3.00 -21.84 7.41
C GLU A 214 3.25 -22.79 8.58
N GLU A 215 4.40 -22.72 9.23
CA GLU A 215 4.72 -23.51 10.41
C GLU A 215 3.70 -23.31 11.53
N LEU A 216 3.31 -22.05 11.79
CA LEU A 216 2.27 -21.72 12.75
C LEU A 216 0.92 -22.36 12.38
N ALA A 217 0.54 -22.33 11.09
CA ALA A 217 -0.71 -22.93 10.60
C ALA A 217 -0.72 -24.46 10.82
N LEU A 218 0.38 -25.11 10.47
CA LEU A 218 0.54 -26.56 10.68
C LEU A 218 0.51 -26.93 12.15
N LYS A 219 1.17 -26.13 13.01
CA LYS A 219 1.16 -26.35 14.46
C LYS A 219 -0.22 -26.14 15.06
N ILE A 220 -0.97 -25.14 14.63
CA ILE A 220 -2.35 -24.94 15.07
C ILE A 220 -3.22 -26.12 14.67
N LYS A 221 -3.05 -26.65 13.46
CA LYS A 221 -3.78 -27.82 12.99
C LYS A 221 -3.50 -29.03 13.86
N ASP A 222 -2.25 -29.27 14.22
CA ASP A 222 -1.81 -30.34 15.12
C ASP A 222 -2.42 -30.20 16.54
N ILE A 223 -2.35 -28.99 17.10
CA ILE A 223 -2.93 -28.69 18.43
C ILE A 223 -4.45 -28.93 18.44
N VAL A 224 -5.18 -28.47 17.42
CA VAL A 224 -6.64 -28.70 17.35
C VAL A 224 -6.96 -30.20 17.29
N ALA A 225 -6.25 -30.93 16.45
CA ALA A 225 -6.44 -32.40 16.32
C ALA A 225 -6.07 -33.15 17.61
N SER A 226 -4.97 -32.77 18.27
CA SER A 226 -4.50 -33.42 19.54
C SER A 226 -5.46 -33.20 20.70
N ASN A 227 -6.28 -32.12 20.63
CA ASN A 227 -7.32 -31.84 21.61
C ASN A 227 -8.70 -32.42 21.20
N GLU A 228 -8.72 -33.38 20.26
CA GLU A 228 -9.96 -34.05 19.80
C GLU A 228 -11.02 -33.05 19.33
N SER A 229 -10.60 -31.94 18.70
CA SER A 229 -11.46 -30.95 18.14
C SER A 229 -11.21 -30.82 16.61
N GLY A 230 -12.01 -30.05 15.93
CA GLY A 230 -11.93 -29.83 14.50
C GLY A 230 -12.19 -28.39 14.09
N PHE A 231 -11.80 -28.09 12.84
CA PHE A 231 -12.15 -26.82 12.22
C PHE A 231 -13.60 -26.85 11.74
N ALA A 232 -14.30 -25.75 11.94
CA ALA A 232 -15.66 -25.61 11.51
C ALA A 232 -15.77 -25.51 9.98
N TYR A 233 -16.76 -26.21 9.45
CA TYR A 233 -17.20 -26.08 8.05
C TYR A 233 -18.49 -25.27 7.99
N PRO A 234 -18.78 -24.55 6.90
CA PRO A 234 -20.09 -23.94 6.69
C PRO A 234 -21.18 -25.01 6.74
N SER A 235 -22.06 -24.94 7.73
CA SER A 235 -23.13 -25.90 7.96
C SER A 235 -24.47 -25.25 7.72
N GLN A 236 -25.42 -26.01 7.13
CA GLN A 236 -26.81 -25.58 6.94
C GLN A 236 -27.74 -26.70 7.42
N SER A 237 -28.78 -26.31 8.15
CA SER A 237 -29.87 -27.23 8.50
C SER A 237 -30.97 -27.07 7.46
N ILE A 238 -31.36 -28.17 6.80
CA ILE A 238 -32.44 -28.20 5.82
C ILE A 238 -33.63 -28.91 6.45
N TYR A 239 -34.73 -28.22 6.62
CA TYR A 239 -36.01 -28.77 7.04
C TYR A 239 -36.86 -29.11 5.81
N ILE A 240 -37.15 -30.38 5.59
CA ILE A 240 -37.97 -30.82 4.48
C ILE A 240 -39.39 -31.05 5.01
N GLU A 241 -40.30 -30.12 4.76
CA GLU A 241 -41.68 -30.19 5.23
C GLU A 241 -42.55 -31.23 4.48
N ASN A 242 -42.30 -31.44 3.18
CA ASN A 242 -43.03 -32.38 2.35
C ASN A 242 -42.11 -33.07 1.35
N LEU A 243 -42.03 -34.38 1.36
CA LEU A 243 -41.47 -35.17 0.29
C LEU A 243 -42.57 -35.47 -0.74
N PRO A 244 -42.30 -35.35 -2.07
CA PRO A 244 -43.24 -35.80 -3.10
C PRO A 244 -43.49 -37.30 -2.90
N GLU A 245 -44.78 -37.70 -2.80
CA GLU A 245 -45.21 -39.08 -2.48
C GLU A 245 -44.65 -40.17 -3.40
N ASN A 246 -44.07 -39.84 -4.58
CA ASN A 246 -43.62 -40.80 -5.58
C ASN A 246 -42.11 -41.10 -5.55
N ASN A 247 -41.32 -40.56 -4.61
CA ASN A 247 -39.86 -40.75 -4.58
C ASN A 247 -39.28 -41.27 -3.26
N ALA A 248 -40.11 -41.64 -2.29
CA ALA A 248 -39.66 -42.11 -0.99
C ALA A 248 -38.82 -43.43 -1.02
N GLU A 249 -38.99 -44.24 -2.05
CA GLU A 249 -38.27 -45.50 -2.20
C GLU A 249 -36.90 -45.38 -2.87
N ASN A 250 -36.57 -44.25 -3.51
CA ASN A 250 -35.32 -44.05 -4.29
C ASN A 250 -34.31 -43.13 -3.65
N ILE A 251 -34.57 -42.51 -2.52
CA ILE A 251 -33.57 -41.75 -1.76
C ILE A 251 -32.88 -42.68 -0.79
N LYS A 252 -31.96 -43.50 -1.27
CA LYS A 252 -30.93 -44.08 -0.42
C LYS A 252 -29.92 -42.95 -0.15
N PRO A 253 -29.69 -42.59 1.10
CA PRO A 253 -28.60 -41.65 1.42
C PRO A 253 -27.26 -42.39 1.28
N ASP A 254 -26.69 -42.39 0.07
CA ASP A 254 -25.29 -42.68 -0.14
C ASP A 254 -24.46 -41.45 0.32
N ILE A 255 -24.55 -41.12 1.63
CA ILE A 255 -23.87 -39.93 2.15
C ILE A 255 -22.57 -40.28 2.91
N PHE A 256 -22.29 -41.56 3.14
CA PHE A 256 -21.01 -41.95 3.73
C PHE A 256 -20.40 -43.13 2.95
N PRO A 257 -19.22 -42.96 2.33
CA PRO A 257 -18.43 -44.11 1.98
C PRO A 257 -17.98 -44.77 3.29
N THR A 258 -18.49 -45.97 3.57
CA THR A 258 -17.90 -46.88 4.52
C THR A 258 -16.66 -47.45 3.88
N ASP A 259 -15.46 -46.89 4.22
CA ASP A 259 -14.18 -47.61 4.34
C ASP A 259 -13.22 -46.79 5.18
#